data_5e4c913bfee12d66439bc1764b964876
#
_entry.id   5e4c913bfee12d66439bc1764b964876
#
_cell.length_a   1.000
_cell.length_b   1.000
_cell.length_c   1.000
_cell.angle_alpha   90.00
_cell.angle_beta   90.00
_cell.angle_gamma   90.00
#
_symmetry.space_group_name_H-M   'P 1'
#
loop_
_entity.id
_entity.type
_entity.pdbx_description
1 polymer ?
#
loop_
_entity_poly.entity_id
_entity_poly.type
_entity_poly.pdbx_seq_one_letter_code
_entity_poly.pdbx_strand_id
1 'polypeptide(L)'
;TEPFVIEAGDPTQRDSPLFTNDSSTMFVGLWDSTPFESEMRPFPSHEFVQLLEGEVSITEENGETHLFKAGDAFFIPKGTVCQWRVKDTIKKYYAIVEPVE
;
A
#
# COMPACT_ATOMS: atom_id res chain seq x y z
N THR A 1 4.36 10.62 4.45
CA THR A 1 5.41 9.63 4.24
C THR A 1 5.00 8.67 3.13
N GLU A 2 5.84 8.53 2.13
CA GLU A 2 5.59 7.59 1.04
C GLU A 2 5.78 6.16 1.55
N PRO A 3 4.78 5.29 1.43
CA PRO A 3 4.94 3.90 1.85
C PRO A 3 5.87 3.11 0.94
N PHE A 4 6.14 3.63 -0.26
CA PHE A 4 6.94 2.93 -1.25
C PHE A 4 8.18 3.71 -1.62
N VAL A 5 9.31 3.01 -1.68
CA VAL A 5 10.49 3.49 -2.39
C VAL A 5 10.47 2.76 -3.72
N ILE A 6 10.40 3.49 -4.81
CA ILE A 6 10.22 2.91 -6.14
C ILE A 6 11.55 2.37 -6.66
N GLU A 7 11.56 1.11 -7.05
CA GLU A 7 12.73 0.45 -7.64
C GLU A 7 12.65 0.45 -9.15
N ALA A 8 11.45 0.29 -9.71
CA ALA A 8 11.25 0.26 -11.15
C ALA A 8 9.94 0.95 -11.52
N GLY A 9 9.95 1.63 -12.66
CA GLY A 9 8.81 2.37 -13.17
C GLY A 9 8.89 3.85 -12.81
N ASP A 10 7.94 4.60 -13.32
CA ASP A 10 7.82 6.04 -13.05
C ASP A 10 6.35 6.32 -12.76
N PRO A 11 5.84 5.88 -11.60
CA PRO A 11 4.42 5.92 -11.33
C PRO A 11 3.89 7.33 -11.10
N THR A 12 2.68 7.57 -11.61
CA THR A 12 1.89 8.73 -11.23
C THR A 12 0.94 8.26 -10.14
N GLN A 13 1.11 8.84 -8.96
CA GLN A 13 0.30 8.50 -7.79
C GLN A 13 -0.64 9.65 -7.45
N ARG A 14 -1.87 9.32 -7.07
CA ARG A 14 -2.84 10.30 -6.59
C ARG A 14 -3.40 9.82 -5.26
N ASP A 15 -3.45 10.74 -4.31
CA ASP A 15 -3.98 10.48 -2.99
C ASP A 15 -5.11 11.44 -2.69
N SER A 16 -6.25 10.90 -2.29
CA SER A 16 -7.42 11.69 -1.92
C SER A 16 -7.77 11.37 -0.46
N PRO A 17 -7.21 12.11 0.50
CA PRO A 17 -7.49 11.87 1.91
C PRO A 17 -8.97 12.11 2.23
N LEU A 18 -9.57 11.19 2.98
CA LEU A 18 -10.96 11.28 3.41
C LEU A 18 -11.10 11.61 4.89
N PHE A 19 -10.13 11.20 5.69
CA PHE A 19 -10.17 11.39 7.13
C PHE A 19 -8.77 11.32 7.75
N THR A 20 -8.51 12.20 8.69
CA THR A 20 -7.33 12.14 9.54
C THR A 20 -7.80 12.49 10.96
N ASN A 21 -7.40 11.69 11.95
CA ASN A 21 -7.78 11.96 13.33
C ASN A 21 -6.95 13.13 13.93
N ASP A 22 -7.37 13.65 15.08
CA ASP A 22 -6.75 14.82 15.70
C ASP A 22 -5.26 14.64 16.02
N SER A 23 -4.85 13.43 16.40
CA SER A 23 -3.46 13.16 16.74
C SER A 23 -2.60 12.80 15.52
N SER A 24 -3.18 12.78 14.34
CA SER A 24 -2.49 12.41 13.08
C SER A 24 -1.84 11.02 13.15
N THR A 25 -2.51 10.09 13.80
CA THR A 25 -2.07 8.70 13.90
C THR A 25 -2.92 7.74 13.07
N MET A 26 -4.02 8.23 12.51
CA MET A 26 -4.88 7.44 11.64
C MET A 26 -5.25 8.24 10.40
N PHE A 27 -5.06 7.61 9.24
CA PHE A 27 -5.34 8.23 7.95
C PHE A 27 -6.18 7.28 7.12
N VAL A 28 -7.28 7.78 6.58
CA VAL A 28 -8.14 7.00 5.69
C VAL A 28 -8.29 7.77 4.39
N GLY A 29 -8.16 7.10 3.27
CA GLY A 29 -8.27 7.76 1.99
C GLY A 29 -8.40 6.83 0.81
N LEU A 30 -8.35 7.45 -0.35
CA LEU A 30 -8.40 6.79 -1.65
C LEU A 30 -7.08 7.08 -2.35
N TRP A 31 -6.45 6.04 -2.89
CA TRP A 31 -5.16 6.17 -3.57
C TRP A 31 -5.17 5.37 -4.85
N ASP A 32 -4.60 5.94 -5.91
CA ASP A 32 -4.38 5.20 -7.14
C ASP A 32 -2.99 5.47 -7.69
N SER A 33 -2.54 4.57 -8.55
CA SER A 33 -1.21 4.67 -9.17
C SER A 33 -1.17 3.94 -10.50
N THR A 34 -0.30 4.42 -11.36
CA THR A 34 0.11 3.72 -12.57
C THR A 34 1.15 2.65 -12.19
N PRO A 35 1.60 1.80 -13.13
CA PRO A 35 2.49 0.66 -12.80
C PRO A 35 3.79 1.04 -12.11
N PHE A 36 4.21 0.20 -11.16
CA PHE A 36 5.49 0.34 -10.48
C PHE A 36 5.91 -0.95 -9.78
N GLU A 37 7.19 -1.00 -9.38
CA GLU A 37 7.70 -2.00 -8.44
C GLU A 37 8.39 -1.24 -7.32
N SER A 38 8.09 -1.60 -6.08
CA SER A 38 8.74 -1.00 -4.92
C SER A 38 9.97 -1.81 -4.51
N GLU A 39 10.83 -1.21 -3.69
CA GLU A 39 11.89 -1.96 -3.05
C GLU A 39 11.31 -2.92 -2.02
N MET A 40 12.03 -4.01 -1.75
CA MET A 40 11.76 -4.90 -0.63
C MET A 40 12.22 -4.20 0.63
N ARG A 41 11.29 -3.81 1.50
CA ARG A 41 11.63 -3.07 2.72
C ARG A 41 10.50 -3.17 3.74
N PRO A 42 10.78 -2.85 5.02
CA PRO A 42 9.75 -2.86 6.05
C PRO A 42 8.64 -1.87 5.74
N PHE A 43 7.40 -2.31 5.89
CA PHE A 43 6.25 -1.43 5.70
C PHE A 43 6.20 -0.41 6.85
N PRO A 44 5.98 0.87 6.55
CA PRO A 44 6.19 1.94 7.55
C PRO A 44 5.10 2.07 8.60
N SER A 45 3.94 1.49 8.39
CA SER A 45 2.81 1.62 9.29
C SER A 45 1.88 0.43 9.15
N HIS A 46 0.88 0.32 10.04
CA HIS A 46 -0.19 -0.65 9.83
C HIS A 46 -1.11 -0.13 8.74
N GLU A 47 -1.45 -0.95 7.77
CA GLU A 47 -2.34 -0.53 6.71
C GLU A 47 -3.37 -1.60 6.36
N PHE A 48 -4.64 -1.22 6.39
CA PHE A 48 -5.73 -2.01 5.84
C PHE A 48 -6.01 -1.51 4.42
N VAL A 49 -6.15 -2.42 3.48
CA VAL A 49 -6.37 -2.12 2.06
C VAL A 49 -7.60 -2.83 1.53
N GLN A 50 -8.43 -2.09 0.81
CA GLN A 50 -9.53 -2.65 0.01
C GLN A 50 -9.24 -2.28 -1.45
N LEU A 51 -8.95 -3.27 -2.29
CA LEU A 51 -8.71 -3.01 -3.72
C LEU A 51 -10.01 -2.73 -4.45
N LEU A 52 -10.02 -1.65 -5.21
CA LEU A 52 -11.16 -1.25 -6.02
C LEU A 52 -10.97 -1.55 -7.50
N GLU A 53 -9.74 -1.39 -8.00
CA GLU A 53 -9.39 -1.63 -9.40
C GLU A 53 -7.97 -2.18 -9.46
N GLY A 54 -7.72 -3.05 -10.43
CA GLY A 54 -6.41 -3.59 -10.71
C GLY A 54 -6.02 -4.76 -9.85
N GLU A 55 -4.74 -5.10 -9.91
CA GLU A 55 -4.14 -6.21 -9.16
C GLU A 55 -2.79 -5.78 -8.62
N VAL A 56 -2.37 -6.41 -7.54
CA VAL A 56 -1.05 -6.22 -6.97
C VAL A 56 -0.49 -7.56 -6.51
N SER A 57 0.81 -7.77 -6.76
CA SER A 57 1.55 -8.89 -6.18
C SER A 57 2.37 -8.34 -5.03
N ILE A 58 2.25 -8.95 -3.86
CA ILE A 58 3.03 -8.57 -2.69
C ILE A 58 3.89 -9.75 -2.31
N THR A 59 5.20 -9.57 -2.38
CA THR A 59 6.17 -10.62 -2.08
C THR A 59 6.80 -10.31 -0.72
N GLU A 60 6.77 -11.28 0.18
CA GLU A 60 7.38 -11.15 1.49
C GLU A 60 8.87 -11.55 1.44
N GLU A 61 9.61 -11.20 2.46
CA GLU A 61 11.04 -11.47 2.57
C GLU A 61 11.40 -12.94 2.39
N ASN A 62 10.53 -13.84 2.83
CA ASN A 62 10.73 -15.28 2.69
C ASN A 62 10.47 -15.80 1.26
N GLY A 63 10.11 -14.92 0.32
CA GLY A 63 9.82 -15.28 -1.06
C GLY A 63 8.37 -15.64 -1.33
N GLU A 64 7.52 -15.67 -0.32
CA GLU A 64 6.11 -15.97 -0.48
C GLU A 64 5.41 -14.79 -1.16
N THR A 65 4.67 -15.06 -2.23
CA THR A 65 3.97 -14.04 -3.01
C THR A 65 2.46 -14.20 -2.89
N HIS A 66 1.79 -13.09 -2.62
CA HIS A 66 0.34 -13.02 -2.53
C HIS A 66 -0.19 -12.14 -3.66
N LEU A 67 -1.15 -12.65 -4.41
CA LEU A 67 -1.80 -11.88 -5.48
C LEU A 67 -3.18 -11.42 -4.99
N PHE A 68 -3.40 -10.11 -5.05
CA PHE A 68 -4.69 -9.51 -4.71
C PHE A 68 -5.24 -8.78 -5.94
N LYS A 69 -6.54 -8.78 -6.08
CA LYS A 69 -7.25 -8.15 -7.21
C LYS A 69 -8.47 -7.39 -6.74
N ALA A 70 -9.09 -6.65 -7.63
CA ALA A 70 -10.27 -5.84 -7.32
C ALA A 70 -11.31 -6.67 -6.54
N GLY A 71 -11.77 -6.13 -5.43
CA GLY A 71 -12.69 -6.78 -4.51
C GLY A 71 -12.01 -7.42 -3.31
N ASP A 72 -10.71 -7.69 -3.37
CA ASP A 72 -9.99 -8.28 -2.25
C ASP A 72 -9.63 -7.22 -1.20
N ALA A 73 -9.54 -7.64 0.04
CA ALA A 73 -9.09 -6.81 1.14
C ALA A 73 -7.97 -7.54 1.89
N PHE A 74 -7.02 -6.78 2.41
CA PHE A 74 -5.93 -7.36 3.18
C PHE A 74 -5.36 -6.34 4.16
N PHE A 75 -4.55 -6.82 5.08
CA PHE A 75 -3.92 -6.01 6.11
C PHE A 75 -2.42 -6.26 6.14
N ILE A 76 -1.64 -5.19 6.22
CA ILE A 76 -0.19 -5.28 6.35
C ILE A 76 0.22 -4.67 7.67
N PRO A 77 0.74 -5.48 8.61
CA PRO A 77 1.28 -4.94 9.87
C PRO A 77 2.54 -4.12 9.62
N LYS A 78 2.72 -3.08 10.43
CA LYS A 78 3.96 -2.31 10.44
C LYS A 78 5.16 -3.24 10.63
N GLY A 79 6.21 -3.02 9.84
CA GLY A 79 7.43 -3.81 9.91
C GLY A 79 7.47 -5.03 9.02
N THR A 80 6.37 -5.37 8.37
CA THR A 80 6.36 -6.47 7.40
C THR A 80 7.29 -6.12 6.25
N VAL A 81 8.32 -6.95 6.03
CA VAL A 81 9.27 -6.73 4.94
C VAL A 81 8.66 -7.31 3.67
N CYS A 82 8.32 -6.44 2.73
CA CYS A 82 7.63 -6.84 1.51
C CYS A 82 7.93 -5.91 0.35
N GLN A 83 7.61 -6.42 -0.85
CA GLN A 83 7.75 -5.68 -2.10
C GLN A 83 6.41 -5.71 -2.82
N TRP A 84 5.98 -4.55 -3.30
CA TRP A 84 4.77 -4.43 -4.12
C TRP A 84 5.15 -4.39 -5.60
N ARG A 85 4.37 -5.10 -6.41
CA ARG A 85 4.49 -5.05 -7.86
C ARG A 85 3.11 -4.82 -8.47
N VAL A 86 2.96 -3.72 -9.17
CA VAL A 86 1.74 -3.33 -9.86
C VAL A 86 2.02 -3.30 -11.36
N LYS A 87 1.35 -4.17 -12.13
CA LYS A 87 1.59 -4.31 -13.58
C LYS A 87 0.75 -3.36 -14.41
N ASP A 88 -0.42 -3.00 -13.91
CA ASP A 88 -1.34 -2.09 -14.56
C ASP A 88 -1.64 -0.95 -13.60
N THR A 89 -2.79 -0.30 -13.72
CA THR A 89 -3.21 0.69 -12.74
C THR A 89 -3.78 -0.01 -11.52
N ILE A 90 -3.70 0.65 -10.37
CA ILE A 90 -4.27 0.15 -9.12
C ILE A 90 -5.02 1.29 -8.44
N LYS A 91 -6.14 0.95 -7.80
CA LYS A 91 -6.91 1.89 -7.00
C LYS A 91 -7.38 1.19 -5.74
N LYS A 92 -7.23 1.85 -4.61
CA LYS A 92 -7.57 1.26 -3.31
C LYS A 92 -8.13 2.29 -2.35
N TYR A 93 -8.98 1.83 -1.42
CA TYR A 93 -9.18 2.50 -0.16
C TYR A 93 -8.09 2.04 0.79
N TYR A 94 -7.61 2.94 1.62
CA TYR A 94 -6.64 2.58 2.66
C TYR A 94 -7.05 3.13 4.01
N ALA A 95 -6.67 2.43 5.06
CA ALA A 95 -6.72 2.93 6.42
C ALA A 95 -5.34 2.66 7.03
N ILE A 96 -4.61 3.72 7.29
CA ILE A 96 -3.26 3.64 7.85
C ILE A 96 -3.33 4.04 9.31
N VAL A 97 -2.73 3.23 10.16
CA VAL A 97 -2.60 3.51 11.59
C VAL A 97 -1.13 3.54 11.96
N GLU A 98 -0.69 4.65 12.51
CA GLU A 98 0.67 4.80 13.00
C GLU A 98 0.63 4.75 14.52
N PRO A 99 1.22 3.70 15.13
CA PRO A 99 1.19 3.58 16.58
C PRO A 99 1.91 4.74 17.26
N VAL A 100 1.36 5.20 18.38
CA VAL A 100 2.02 6.17 19.22
C VAL A 100 2.90 5.39 20.19
N GLU A 101 4.16 5.75 20.24
CA GLU A 101 5.11 5.09 21.13
C GLU A 101 5.68 6.05 22.14
#